data_4737cb18f17f8f5417a739efcb31ea10
#
_entry.id   4737cb18f17f8f5417a739efcb31ea10
#
_cell.length_a   1.000
_cell.length_b   1.000
_cell.length_c   1.000
_cell.angle_alpha   90.00
_cell.angle_beta   90.00
_cell.angle_gamma   90.00
#
_symmetry.space_group_name_H-M   'P 1'
#
loop_
_entity.id
_entity.type
_entity.pdbx_description
1 polymer ?
#
loop_
_entity_poly.entity_id
_entity_poly.type
_entity_poly.pdbx_seq_one_letter_code
_entity_poly.pdbx_strand_id
1 'polypeptide(L)'
;NDVFVVKNRKKLNWRDIISIKHTASEIYDLKKKKIRKDWGKLFHNVLAEIHYLKDLEKVLNKLMISGGCTKDDYNKLKESLTEFFNSDEIIKYFSNDWYVKTEKEILMPNGKTYIPDRLLFKKDSDEVVVIDFKTGEERQKDKEQIIKYSDALVNMGFLNVKRILIYTNKKYKIKKV
;
A
#
# COMPACT_ATOMS: atom_id res chain seq x y z
N ASN A 1 25.32 1.24 -6.78
CA ASN A 1 24.56 1.70 -5.59
C ASN A 1 24.51 3.23 -5.62
N ASP A 2 23.61 3.79 -6.45
CA ASP A 2 23.47 5.24 -6.52
C ASP A 2 22.49 5.71 -5.45
N VAL A 3 23.03 6.34 -4.42
CA VAL A 3 22.29 7.02 -3.37
C VAL A 3 22.18 8.50 -3.79
N PHE A 4 20.98 8.96 -4.14
CA PHE A 4 20.78 10.37 -4.48
C PHE A 4 20.52 11.18 -3.22
N VAL A 5 21.40 12.14 -2.94
CA VAL A 5 21.23 13.15 -1.89
C VAL A 5 20.72 14.44 -2.52
N VAL A 6 19.50 14.82 -2.20
CA VAL A 6 18.88 16.05 -2.72
C VAL A 6 19.38 17.25 -1.93
N LYS A 7 20.20 18.11 -2.55
CA LYS A 7 20.74 19.33 -1.93
C LYS A 7 20.05 20.63 -2.32
N ASN A 8 19.17 20.68 -3.32
CA ASN A 8 18.52 21.94 -3.76
C ASN A 8 17.11 21.75 -4.31
N ARG A 9 16.19 22.63 -3.91
CA ARG A 9 14.79 22.71 -4.33
C ARG A 9 14.64 23.24 -5.76
N LYS A 10 14.99 22.45 -6.77
CA LYS A 10 14.42 22.61 -8.12
C LYS A 10 13.32 21.56 -8.25
N LYS A 11 12.22 21.87 -8.98
CA LYS A 11 11.13 20.92 -9.29
C LYS A 11 11.74 19.58 -9.73
N LEU A 12 11.99 18.69 -8.78
CA LEU A 12 12.50 17.36 -9.05
C LEU A 12 11.32 16.50 -9.47
N ASN A 13 11.44 15.87 -10.62
CA ASN A 13 10.46 14.89 -11.06
C ASN A 13 10.49 13.75 -10.03
N TRP A 14 9.38 13.51 -9.32
CA TRP A 14 9.28 12.46 -8.30
C TRP A 14 9.72 11.08 -8.81
N ARG A 15 9.66 10.86 -10.15
CA ARG A 15 10.14 9.64 -10.80
C ARG A 15 11.64 9.41 -10.64
N ASP A 16 12.41 10.49 -10.48
CA ASP A 16 13.87 10.44 -10.34
C ASP A 16 14.32 10.27 -8.88
N ILE A 17 13.40 10.52 -7.92
CA ILE A 17 13.67 10.50 -6.48
C ILE A 17 13.36 9.14 -5.85
N ILE A 18 12.41 8.37 -6.42
CA ILE A 18 12.02 7.07 -5.89
C ILE A 18 12.94 5.99 -6.43
N SER A 19 13.97 5.63 -5.68
CA SER A 19 14.76 4.43 -5.96
C SER A 19 13.92 3.19 -5.67
N ILE A 20 13.59 2.43 -6.71
CA ILE A 20 12.79 1.20 -6.60
C ILE A 20 13.78 0.04 -6.37
N LYS A 21 14.03 -0.33 -5.12
CA LYS A 21 14.56 -1.66 -4.85
C LYS A 21 13.42 -2.66 -5.00
N HIS A 22 13.54 -3.56 -5.95
CA HIS A 22 12.62 -4.68 -6.11
C HIS A 22 12.86 -5.68 -4.96
N THR A 23 12.03 -5.65 -3.94
CA THR A 23 11.86 -6.77 -3.01
C THR A 23 10.78 -7.71 -3.57
N ALA A 24 11.01 -8.20 -4.79
CA ALA A 24 10.12 -9.19 -5.40
C ALA A 24 10.24 -10.60 -4.77
N SER A 25 11.13 -10.78 -3.80
CA SER A 25 11.51 -12.12 -3.35
C SER A 25 10.63 -12.70 -2.25
N GLU A 26 9.94 -11.91 -1.44
CA GLU A 26 9.17 -12.46 -0.32
C GLU A 26 7.79 -13.00 -0.70
N ILE A 27 7.21 -12.54 -1.79
CA ILE A 27 5.90 -13.02 -2.27
C ILE A 27 6.03 -14.38 -2.97
N TYR A 28 7.21 -14.70 -3.54
CA TYR A 28 7.46 -15.95 -4.23
C TYR A 28 7.96 -17.10 -3.33
N ASP A 29 8.37 -16.81 -2.12
CA ASP A 29 8.81 -17.84 -1.15
C ASP A 29 7.63 -18.51 -0.40
N LEU A 30 6.41 -18.33 -0.93
CA LEU A 30 5.18 -18.99 -0.46
C LEU A 30 5.24 -20.53 -0.56
N LYS A 31 6.24 -21.10 -1.21
CA LYS A 31 6.42 -22.57 -1.31
C LYS A 31 7.03 -23.21 -0.07
N LYS A 32 7.56 -22.48 0.91
CA LYS A 32 8.36 -23.06 2.02
C LYS A 32 7.93 -22.70 3.44
N LYS A 33 7.06 -21.74 3.67
CA LYS A 33 6.54 -21.47 5.03
C LYS A 33 5.09 -21.94 5.11
N LYS A 34 4.80 -22.95 5.98
CA LYS A 34 3.46 -23.16 6.50
C LYS A 34 2.91 -21.82 6.93
N ILE A 35 2.06 -21.24 6.08
CA ILE A 35 1.40 -19.96 6.36
C ILE A 35 0.61 -20.18 7.64
N ARG A 36 1.14 -19.74 8.78
CA ARG A 36 0.31 -19.49 9.94
C ARG A 36 -0.73 -18.50 9.48
N LYS A 37 -2.01 -18.88 9.63
CA LYS A 37 -3.20 -18.15 9.21
C LYS A 37 -3.28 -16.78 9.88
N ASP A 38 -2.44 -15.87 9.47
CA ASP A 38 -2.63 -14.48 9.78
C ASP A 38 -3.44 -13.88 8.63
N TRP A 39 -4.76 -13.94 8.79
CA TRP A 39 -5.72 -13.40 7.85
C TRP A 39 -5.40 -11.94 7.45
N GLY A 40 -5.01 -11.15 8.43
CA GLY A 40 -4.61 -9.77 8.18
C GLY A 40 -3.44 -9.67 7.20
N LYS A 41 -2.43 -10.50 7.38
CA LYS A 41 -1.26 -10.52 6.49
C LYS A 41 -1.63 -10.96 5.07
N LEU A 42 -2.50 -11.98 4.94
CA LEU A 42 -2.98 -12.44 3.64
C LEU A 42 -3.72 -11.32 2.91
N PHE A 43 -4.63 -10.64 3.61
CA PHE A 43 -5.42 -9.55 3.05
C PHE A 43 -4.54 -8.38 2.60
N HIS A 44 -3.56 -7.97 3.42
CA HIS A 44 -2.58 -6.94 3.06
C HIS A 44 -1.76 -7.32 1.84
N ASN A 45 -1.21 -8.54 1.80
CA ASN A 45 -0.41 -9.01 0.66
C ASN A 45 -1.21 -8.97 -0.65
N VAL A 46 -2.49 -9.34 -0.60
CA VAL A 46 -3.36 -9.29 -1.77
C VAL A 46 -3.65 -7.85 -2.19
N LEU A 47 -3.95 -6.96 -1.24
CA LEU A 47 -4.15 -5.53 -1.53
C LEU A 47 -2.89 -4.87 -2.12
N ALA A 48 -1.69 -5.30 -1.72
CA ALA A 48 -0.44 -4.81 -2.28
C ALA A 48 -0.27 -5.17 -3.76
N GLU A 49 -0.78 -6.32 -4.20
CA GLU A 49 -0.74 -6.73 -5.62
C GLU A 49 -1.85 -6.08 -6.47
N ILE A 50 -2.95 -5.61 -5.87
CA ILE A 50 -4.06 -4.96 -6.57
C ILE A 50 -3.74 -3.47 -6.74
N HIS A 51 -3.21 -3.07 -7.89
CA HIS A 51 -2.97 -1.65 -8.17
C HIS A 51 -4.25 -0.93 -8.57
N TYR A 52 -5.07 -1.56 -9.39
CA TYR A 52 -6.34 -1.04 -9.87
C TYR A 52 -7.44 -2.09 -9.68
N LEU A 53 -8.70 -1.66 -9.59
CA LEU A 53 -9.81 -2.58 -9.41
C LEU A 53 -9.83 -3.72 -10.44
N LYS A 54 -9.45 -3.44 -11.68
CA LYS A 54 -9.37 -4.45 -12.77
C LYS A 54 -8.37 -5.57 -12.48
N ASP A 55 -7.43 -5.38 -11.57
CA ASP A 55 -6.41 -6.38 -11.25
C ASP A 55 -6.93 -7.45 -10.28
N LEU A 56 -8.09 -7.22 -9.63
CA LEU A 56 -8.67 -8.08 -8.59
C LEU A 56 -8.78 -9.54 -9.01
N GLU A 57 -9.45 -9.81 -10.12
CA GLU A 57 -9.66 -11.20 -10.60
C GLU A 57 -8.33 -11.86 -10.95
N LYS A 58 -7.41 -11.13 -11.57
CA LYS A 58 -6.08 -11.65 -11.92
C LYS A 58 -5.28 -12.03 -10.68
N VAL A 59 -5.30 -11.19 -9.64
CA VAL A 59 -4.57 -11.44 -8.39
C VAL A 59 -5.17 -12.62 -7.65
N LEU A 60 -6.49 -12.71 -7.56
CA LEU A 60 -7.19 -13.84 -6.95
C LEU A 60 -6.90 -15.16 -7.67
N ASN A 61 -6.94 -15.18 -9.01
CA ASN A 61 -6.62 -16.36 -9.79
C ASN A 61 -5.17 -16.81 -9.61
N LYS A 62 -4.23 -15.85 -9.59
CA LYS A 62 -2.81 -16.13 -9.31
C LYS A 62 -2.62 -16.77 -7.93
N LEU A 63 -3.30 -16.24 -6.91
CA LEU A 63 -3.24 -16.78 -5.55
C LEU A 63 -3.73 -18.22 -5.48
N MET A 64 -4.84 -18.54 -6.17
CA MET A 64 -5.39 -19.89 -6.23
C MET A 64 -4.44 -20.85 -6.94
N ILE A 65 -3.92 -20.48 -8.12
CA ILE A 65 -3.03 -21.33 -8.93
C ILE A 65 -1.72 -21.61 -8.20
N SER A 66 -1.19 -20.63 -7.47
CA SER A 66 0.06 -20.77 -6.71
C SER A 66 -0.07 -21.64 -5.47
N GLY A 67 -1.28 -22.03 -5.06
CA GLY A 67 -1.53 -22.70 -3.78
C GLY A 67 -1.20 -21.84 -2.56
N GLY A 68 -1.25 -20.51 -2.72
CA GLY A 68 -0.92 -19.55 -1.68
C GLY A 68 -1.93 -19.50 -0.52
N CYS A 69 -3.11 -20.09 -0.70
CA CYS A 69 -4.14 -20.21 0.33
C CYS A 69 -4.98 -21.48 0.15
N THR A 70 -5.72 -21.89 1.18
CA THR A 70 -6.72 -22.95 1.07
C THR A 70 -7.94 -22.47 0.29
N LYS A 71 -8.77 -23.39 -0.20
CA LYS A 71 -10.03 -23.06 -0.88
C LYS A 71 -10.97 -22.25 0.01
N ASP A 72 -11.01 -22.55 1.30
CA ASP A 72 -11.83 -21.84 2.27
C ASP A 72 -11.32 -20.42 2.52
N ASP A 73 -9.99 -20.26 2.64
CA ASP A 73 -9.37 -18.94 2.79
C ASP A 73 -9.58 -18.09 1.52
N TYR A 74 -9.53 -18.71 0.33
CA TYR A 74 -9.82 -18.04 -0.94
C TYR A 74 -11.26 -17.51 -0.99
N ASN A 75 -12.25 -18.34 -0.64
CA ASN A 75 -13.66 -17.92 -0.67
C ASN A 75 -13.91 -16.75 0.29
N LYS A 76 -13.41 -16.85 1.54
CA LYS A 76 -13.47 -15.76 2.52
C LYS A 76 -12.79 -14.49 2.04
N LEU A 77 -11.63 -14.63 1.40
CA LEU A 77 -10.88 -13.50 0.86
C LEU A 77 -11.66 -12.82 -0.27
N LYS A 78 -12.24 -13.60 -1.17
CA LYS A 78 -13.05 -13.08 -2.29
C LYS A 78 -14.27 -12.31 -1.76
N GLU A 79 -14.99 -12.87 -0.80
CA GLU A 79 -16.12 -12.19 -0.15
C GLU A 79 -15.70 -10.87 0.51
N SER A 80 -14.62 -10.91 1.31
CA SER A 80 -14.11 -9.73 2.02
C SER A 80 -13.62 -8.65 1.04
N LEU A 81 -12.94 -9.02 -0.05
CA LEU A 81 -12.51 -8.06 -1.07
C LEU A 81 -13.69 -7.48 -1.85
N THR A 82 -14.71 -8.29 -2.13
CA THR A 82 -15.94 -7.80 -2.77
C THR A 82 -16.62 -6.74 -1.87
N GLU A 83 -16.76 -7.02 -0.58
CA GLU A 83 -17.30 -6.06 0.38
C GLU A 83 -16.42 -4.79 0.47
N PHE A 84 -15.10 -4.97 0.52
CA PHE A 84 -14.14 -3.87 0.56
C PHE A 84 -14.29 -2.93 -0.65
N PHE A 85 -14.38 -3.48 -1.85
CA PHE A 85 -14.50 -2.69 -3.08
C PHE A 85 -15.92 -2.19 -3.39
N ASN A 86 -16.94 -2.63 -2.65
CA ASN A 86 -18.30 -2.06 -2.71
C ASN A 86 -18.40 -0.68 -2.02
N SER A 87 -17.35 -0.25 -1.31
CA SER A 87 -17.34 1.08 -0.70
C SER A 87 -16.86 2.14 -1.70
N ASP A 88 -17.72 3.11 -2.02
CA ASP A 88 -17.40 4.26 -2.89
C ASP A 88 -16.23 5.08 -2.36
N GLU A 89 -16.07 5.13 -1.03
CA GLU A 89 -14.95 5.83 -0.41
C GLU A 89 -13.61 5.12 -0.61
N ILE A 90 -13.62 3.79 -0.81
CA ILE A 90 -12.41 2.97 -1.01
C ILE A 90 -12.07 2.87 -2.50
N ILE A 91 -13.06 2.58 -3.34
CA ILE A 91 -12.85 2.23 -4.75
C ILE A 91 -12.14 3.35 -5.53
N LYS A 92 -12.37 4.61 -5.15
CA LYS A 92 -11.71 5.78 -5.76
C LYS A 92 -10.17 5.75 -5.64
N TYR A 93 -9.62 5.07 -4.63
CA TYR A 93 -8.17 4.89 -4.46
C TYR A 93 -7.60 3.74 -5.29
N PHE A 94 -8.47 3.01 -6.01
CA PHE A 94 -8.11 1.92 -6.92
C PHE A 94 -8.52 2.22 -8.38
N SER A 95 -8.80 3.50 -8.67
CA SER A 95 -9.11 3.98 -10.03
C SER A 95 -7.83 4.18 -10.86
N ASN A 96 -8.00 4.29 -12.18
CA ASN A 96 -6.91 4.58 -13.10
C ASN A 96 -6.38 6.03 -13.04
N ASP A 97 -6.94 6.89 -12.18
CA ASP A 97 -6.52 8.28 -12.01
C ASP A 97 -5.19 8.42 -11.25
N TRP A 98 -4.64 7.35 -10.76
CA TRP A 98 -3.47 7.33 -9.90
C TRP A 98 -2.29 6.61 -10.54
N TYR A 99 -1.09 7.11 -10.27
CA TYR A 99 0.12 6.28 -10.32
C TYR A 99 0.28 5.61 -8.96
N VAL A 100 0.27 4.28 -8.94
CA VAL A 100 0.25 3.49 -7.71
C VAL A 100 1.63 2.93 -7.41
N LYS A 101 2.04 3.04 -6.14
CA LYS A 101 3.20 2.35 -5.57
C LYS A 101 2.77 1.63 -4.30
N THR A 102 3.03 0.35 -4.20
CA THR A 102 2.72 -0.47 -3.03
C THR A 102 4.00 -0.96 -2.39
N GLU A 103 4.04 -0.98 -1.06
CA GLU A 103 5.17 -1.48 -0.25
C GLU A 103 6.54 -0.93 -0.70
N LYS A 104 6.59 0.37 -1.07
CA LYS A 104 7.84 1.00 -1.52
C LYS A 104 8.55 1.69 -0.38
N GLU A 105 9.85 1.40 -0.30
CA GLU A 105 10.72 2.03 0.67
C GLU A 105 10.93 3.51 0.37
N ILE A 106 10.77 4.34 1.40
CA ILE A 106 11.14 5.75 1.43
C ILE A 106 12.38 5.84 2.31
N LEU A 107 13.54 6.06 1.71
CA LEU A 107 14.79 6.24 2.45
C LEU A 107 14.98 7.70 2.82
N MET A 108 15.08 7.97 4.11
CA MET A 108 15.32 9.31 4.65
C MET A 108 16.83 9.62 4.71
N PRO A 109 17.24 10.91 4.64
CA PRO A 109 18.65 11.30 4.73
C PRO A 109 19.35 10.84 6.02
N ASN A 110 18.59 10.61 7.09
CA ASN A 110 19.10 10.11 8.38
C ASN A 110 19.21 8.56 8.42
N GLY A 111 19.06 7.88 7.27
CA GLY A 111 19.16 6.43 7.16
C GLY A 111 17.88 5.67 7.59
N LYS A 112 16.84 6.34 8.07
CA LYS A 112 15.57 5.69 8.40
C LYS A 112 14.83 5.31 7.13
N THR A 113 14.20 4.14 7.14
CA THR A 113 13.37 3.66 6.05
C THR A 113 11.92 3.57 6.50
N TYR A 114 11.01 4.05 5.67
CA TYR A 114 9.56 3.91 5.85
C TYR A 114 8.98 3.12 4.68
N ILE A 115 8.00 2.27 4.96
CA ILE A 115 7.36 1.41 3.96
C ILE A 115 5.85 1.58 4.11
N PRO A 116 5.24 2.58 3.45
CA PRO A 116 3.79 2.70 3.39
C PRO A 116 3.19 1.54 2.58
N ASP A 117 2.01 1.06 2.98
CA ASP A 117 1.33 -0.01 2.25
C ASP A 117 0.98 0.44 0.82
N ARG A 118 0.54 1.71 0.67
CA ARG A 118 0.15 2.25 -0.64
C ARG A 118 0.40 3.75 -0.74
N LEU A 119 1.04 4.15 -1.83
CA LEU A 119 1.23 5.52 -2.25
C LEU A 119 0.51 5.76 -3.57
N LEU A 120 -0.25 6.83 -3.64
CA LEU A 120 -1.00 7.23 -4.82
C LEU A 120 -0.59 8.63 -5.23
N PHE A 121 -0.18 8.79 -6.48
CA PHE A 121 0.17 10.08 -7.06
C PHE A 121 -0.87 10.40 -8.12
N LYS A 122 -1.60 11.50 -7.95
CA LYS A 122 -2.64 11.91 -8.89
C LYS A 122 -2.00 12.27 -10.23
N LYS A 123 -2.60 11.83 -11.34
CA LYS A 123 -2.01 12.00 -12.68
C LYS A 123 -1.94 13.46 -13.11
N ASP A 124 -2.97 14.24 -12.77
CA ASP A 124 -3.18 15.59 -13.28
C ASP A 124 -3.04 16.66 -12.19
N SER A 125 -2.45 16.33 -11.04
CA SER A 125 -2.23 17.29 -9.95
C SER A 125 -1.07 16.87 -9.05
N ASP A 126 -0.68 17.76 -8.12
CA ASP A 126 0.36 17.49 -7.12
C ASP A 126 -0.16 16.72 -5.89
N GLU A 127 -1.37 16.14 -5.99
CA GLU A 127 -1.97 15.40 -4.88
C GLU A 127 -1.29 14.04 -4.70
N VAL A 128 -0.86 13.78 -3.47
CA VAL A 128 -0.34 12.47 -3.04
C VAL A 128 -1.22 11.95 -1.92
N VAL A 129 -1.59 10.67 -1.98
CA VAL A 129 -2.31 10.01 -0.89
C VAL A 129 -1.46 8.87 -0.35
N VAL A 130 -1.21 8.90 0.95
CA VAL A 130 -0.61 7.80 1.69
C VAL A 130 -1.73 6.99 2.31
N ILE A 131 -1.76 5.70 2.02
CA ILE A 131 -2.72 4.77 2.62
C ILE A 131 -1.94 3.71 3.40
N ASP A 132 -2.44 3.41 4.59
CA ASP A 132 -1.93 2.34 5.41
C ASP A 132 -3.12 1.50 5.92
N PHE A 133 -3.08 0.19 5.66
CA PHE A 133 -4.13 -0.74 6.04
C PHE A 133 -3.86 -1.26 7.45
N LYS A 134 -4.90 -1.35 8.27
CA LYS A 134 -4.78 -1.82 9.64
C LYS A 134 -5.79 -2.93 9.93
N THR A 135 -5.31 -4.02 10.49
CA THR A 135 -6.15 -5.07 11.07
C THR A 135 -6.23 -4.86 12.57
N GLY A 136 -7.44 -4.80 13.11
CA GLY A 136 -7.65 -4.55 14.53
C GLY A 136 -8.31 -3.21 14.82
N GLU A 137 -8.31 -2.81 16.09
CA GLU A 137 -8.89 -1.54 16.53
C GLU A 137 -7.96 -0.36 16.30
N GLU A 138 -8.54 0.84 16.25
CA GLU A 138 -7.78 2.07 16.12
C GLU A 138 -6.80 2.26 17.28
N ARG A 139 -5.57 2.61 16.95
CA ARG A 139 -4.52 2.88 17.93
C ARG A 139 -3.84 4.20 17.61
N GLN A 140 -3.42 4.91 18.64
CA GLN A 140 -2.70 6.17 18.48
C GLN A 140 -1.41 6.01 17.64
N LYS A 141 -0.70 4.91 17.82
CA LYS A 141 0.51 4.59 17.05
C LYS A 141 0.28 4.50 15.54
N ASP A 142 -0.93 4.12 15.09
CA ASP A 142 -1.26 4.02 13.66
C ASP A 142 -1.28 5.43 13.03
N LYS A 143 -1.83 6.40 13.77
CA LYS A 143 -1.80 7.82 13.35
C LYS A 143 -0.37 8.37 13.32
N GLU A 144 0.43 8.08 14.33
CA GLU A 144 1.82 8.53 14.39
C GLU A 144 2.65 7.94 13.24
N GLN A 145 2.36 6.70 12.87
CA GLN A 145 3.03 6.03 11.75
C GLN A 145 2.73 6.72 10.43
N ILE A 146 1.45 6.96 10.11
CA ILE A 146 1.08 7.56 8.83
C ILE A 146 1.51 9.04 8.74
N ILE A 147 1.57 9.75 9.88
CA ILE A 147 2.13 11.11 9.94
C ILE A 147 3.61 11.06 9.54
N LYS A 148 4.41 10.13 10.08
CA LYS A 148 5.82 9.98 9.70
C LYS A 148 6.00 9.71 8.21
N TYR A 149 5.11 8.93 7.61
CA TYR A 149 5.14 8.67 6.17
C TYR A 149 4.86 9.93 5.37
N SER A 150 3.84 10.71 5.76
CA SER A 150 3.53 11.96 5.08
C SER A 150 4.63 13.02 5.25
N ASP A 151 5.23 13.13 6.44
CA ASP A 151 6.33 14.05 6.69
C ASP A 151 7.55 13.71 5.83
N ALA A 152 7.80 12.41 5.63
CA ALA A 152 8.84 11.97 4.71
C ALA A 152 8.59 12.46 3.28
N LEU A 153 7.35 12.35 2.79
CA LEU A 153 6.97 12.84 1.46
C LEU A 153 7.03 14.37 1.36
N VAL A 154 6.60 15.08 2.41
CA VAL A 154 6.72 16.55 2.47
C VAL A 154 8.19 16.97 2.42
N ASN A 155 9.07 16.29 3.12
CA ASN A 155 10.52 16.55 3.07
C ASN A 155 11.13 16.25 1.69
N MET A 156 10.49 15.38 0.90
CA MET A 156 10.86 15.11 -0.51
C MET A 156 10.30 16.17 -1.48
N GLY A 157 9.51 17.15 -0.99
CA GLY A 157 8.98 18.25 -1.78
C GLY A 157 7.53 18.09 -2.24
N PHE A 158 6.81 17.05 -1.80
CA PHE A 158 5.37 16.92 -2.07
C PHE A 158 4.59 17.82 -1.11
N LEU A 159 3.82 18.78 -1.63
CA LEU A 159 3.14 19.78 -0.80
C LEU A 159 1.70 19.39 -0.42
N ASN A 160 1.05 18.57 -1.24
CA ASN A 160 -0.35 18.18 -1.05
C ASN A 160 -0.44 16.68 -0.70
N VAL A 161 -0.11 16.33 0.54
CA VAL A 161 -0.09 14.93 1.01
C VAL A 161 -1.29 14.66 1.91
N LYS A 162 -2.18 13.75 1.48
CA LYS A 162 -3.32 13.25 2.25
C LYS A 162 -2.98 11.93 2.93
N ARG A 163 -3.48 11.73 4.14
CA ARG A 163 -3.22 10.57 4.99
C ARG A 163 -4.51 9.80 5.23
N ILE A 164 -4.54 8.52 4.88
CA ILE A 164 -5.71 7.66 4.98
C ILE A 164 -5.34 6.37 5.70
N LEU A 165 -5.97 6.12 6.84
CA LEU A 165 -5.96 4.81 7.49
C LEU A 165 -7.23 4.06 7.10
N ILE A 166 -7.06 2.82 6.67
CA ILE A 166 -8.18 1.92 6.34
C ILE A 166 -8.12 0.72 7.27
N TYR A 167 -9.08 0.67 8.18
CA TYR A 167 -9.23 -0.46 9.12
C TYR A 167 -10.04 -1.58 8.45
N THR A 168 -9.44 -2.77 8.35
CA THR A 168 -9.98 -3.91 7.61
C THR A 168 -10.63 -4.95 8.52
N ASN A 169 -11.32 -4.50 9.57
CA ASN A 169 -12.09 -5.35 10.47
C ASN A 169 -13.46 -5.68 9.87
N LYS A 170 -14.35 -6.29 10.69
CA LYS A 170 -15.71 -6.70 10.32
C LYS A 170 -16.55 -5.63 9.59
N LYS A 171 -16.20 -4.35 9.74
CA LYS A 171 -16.71 -3.23 8.93
C LYS A 171 -15.52 -2.37 8.55
N TYR A 172 -15.34 -2.13 7.26
CA TYR A 172 -14.28 -1.26 6.77
C TYR A 172 -14.50 0.17 7.24
N LYS A 173 -13.47 0.76 7.85
CA LYS A 173 -13.54 2.12 8.37
C LYS A 173 -12.39 2.93 7.81
N ILE A 174 -12.73 4.03 7.16
CA ILE A 174 -11.76 4.98 6.62
C ILE A 174 -11.60 6.13 7.60
N LYS A 175 -10.36 6.49 7.86
CA LYS A 175 -10.00 7.61 8.70
C LYS A 175 -9.03 8.52 7.97
N LYS A 176 -9.44 9.77 7.76
CA LYS A 176 -8.55 10.85 7.33
C LYS A 176 -7.82 11.39 8.55
N VAL A 177 -6.49 11.51 8.48
CA VAL A 177 -5.62 11.92 9.58
C VAL A 177 -4.94 13.25 9.25
#